data_d84560c920bdedfd2a12e7bd26e2f2ff
#
_entry.id   d84560c920bdedfd2a12e7bd26e2f2ff
#
_cell.length_a   1.000
_cell.length_b   1.000
_cell.length_c   1.000
_cell.angle_alpha   90.00
_cell.angle_beta   90.00
_cell.angle_gamma   90.00
#
_symmetry.space_group_name_H-M   'P 1'
#
loop_
_entity.id
_entity.type
_entity.pdbx_description
1 polymer ?
#
loop_
_entity_poly.entity_id
_entity_poly.type
_entity_poly.pdbx_seq_one_letter_code
_entity_poly.pdbx_strand_id
1 'polypeptide(L)'
;MPATYNYPVPSKEQVTLATELGNLVPFAAHKNQGFITSLCDCVLKSNKALSEKQLYWAKKYHQELSVIKETGKAASSQAASSQTAIQAATLAMTFPKLAALFATALDKGLAYPKITYDLPTCRLVLAYSPSYASIAIRVGNRSIGALALNGAMSKNYPIKDAKILACLVEIEKDPVKAAKLSGKQTNHCCFCSRELTDARSVIHGYGPICAEHWNLPWDDLTKEQMTSVIVEEQL
;
A
#
# COMPACT_ATOMS: atom_id res chain seq x y z
N MET A 1 34.02 -27.53 14.89
CA MET A 1 33.04 -28.57 14.52
C MET A 1 31.74 -27.85 14.23
N PRO A 2 31.11 -27.99 13.04
CA PRO A 2 29.81 -27.38 12.81
C PRO A 2 28.77 -28.05 13.69
N ALA A 3 27.93 -27.26 14.36
CA ALA A 3 26.82 -27.77 15.17
C ALA A 3 25.87 -28.57 14.29
N THR A 4 25.74 -29.85 14.57
CA THR A 4 24.73 -30.72 13.95
C THR A 4 23.37 -30.28 14.47
N TYR A 5 22.66 -29.48 13.67
CA TYR A 5 21.28 -29.08 13.98
C TYR A 5 20.39 -30.31 13.82
N ASN A 6 19.93 -30.85 14.93
CA ASN A 6 19.04 -32.01 14.96
C ASN A 6 17.60 -31.54 14.67
N TYR A 7 17.20 -31.58 13.37
CA TYR A 7 15.82 -31.26 13.00
C TYR A 7 14.88 -32.38 13.45
N PRO A 8 13.68 -32.05 13.99
CA PRO A 8 12.71 -33.06 14.36
C PRO A 8 12.29 -33.89 13.13
N VAL A 9 12.10 -35.19 13.35
CA VAL A 9 11.63 -36.12 12.32
C VAL A 9 10.14 -35.85 12.03
N PRO A 10 9.69 -35.87 10.77
CA PRO A 10 8.29 -35.64 10.43
C PRO A 10 7.38 -36.73 10.99
N SER A 11 6.20 -36.36 11.47
CA SER A 11 5.18 -37.31 11.88
C SER A 11 4.60 -38.06 10.68
N LYS A 12 3.97 -39.21 10.92
CA LYS A 12 3.25 -39.94 9.85
C LYS A 12 2.24 -39.08 9.12
N GLU A 13 1.52 -38.22 9.85
CA GLU A 13 0.56 -37.28 9.28
C GLU A 13 1.22 -36.25 8.34
N GLN A 14 2.38 -35.75 8.70
CA GLN A 14 3.12 -34.81 7.84
C GLN A 14 3.62 -35.49 6.56
N VAL A 15 4.05 -36.76 6.65
CA VAL A 15 4.47 -37.56 5.48
C VAL A 15 3.29 -37.81 4.55
N THR A 16 2.13 -38.22 5.09
CA THR A 16 0.91 -38.42 4.30
C THR A 16 0.49 -37.12 3.61
N LEU A 17 0.39 -36.04 4.37
CA LEU A 17 0.04 -34.72 3.84
C LEU A 17 1.00 -34.25 2.73
N ALA A 18 2.29 -34.43 2.89
CA ALA A 18 3.29 -34.05 1.89
C ALA A 18 3.18 -34.89 0.62
N THR A 19 2.86 -36.20 0.74
CA THR A 19 2.65 -37.11 -0.39
C THR A 19 1.40 -36.73 -1.18
N GLU A 20 0.29 -36.50 -0.50
CA GLU A 20 -0.96 -36.06 -1.12
C GLU A 20 -0.84 -34.70 -1.78
N LEU A 21 -0.20 -33.75 -1.09
CA LEU A 21 0.05 -32.40 -1.61
C LEU A 21 0.97 -32.43 -2.84
N GLY A 22 1.96 -33.31 -2.86
CA GLY A 22 2.85 -33.53 -4.02
C GLY A 22 2.08 -33.92 -5.27
N ASN A 23 1.06 -34.80 -5.14
CA ASN A 23 0.17 -35.21 -6.22
C ASN A 23 -0.77 -34.09 -6.71
N LEU A 24 -0.92 -33.04 -5.92
CA LEU A 24 -1.77 -31.89 -6.25
C LEU A 24 -0.98 -30.71 -6.86
N VAL A 25 0.35 -30.75 -6.86
CA VAL A 25 1.20 -29.68 -7.42
C VAL A 25 0.81 -29.27 -8.86
N PRO A 26 0.47 -30.20 -9.79
CA PRO A 26 0.08 -29.83 -11.15
C PRO A 26 -1.18 -28.96 -11.23
N PHE A 27 -2.04 -29.00 -10.21
CA PHE A 27 -3.27 -28.19 -10.13
C PHE A 27 -3.03 -26.80 -9.52
N ALA A 28 -1.86 -26.58 -8.95
CA ALA A 28 -1.51 -25.28 -8.37
C ALA A 28 -1.14 -24.25 -9.44
N ALA A 29 -1.46 -22.97 -9.18
CA ALA A 29 -0.99 -21.88 -10.01
C ALA A 29 0.54 -21.90 -10.11
N HIS A 30 1.10 -21.67 -11.30
CA HIS A 30 2.54 -21.78 -11.59
C HIS A 30 3.43 -21.09 -10.56
N LYS A 31 3.04 -19.89 -10.09
CA LYS A 31 3.78 -19.13 -9.07
C LYS A 31 3.88 -19.82 -7.70
N ASN A 32 2.96 -20.75 -7.40
CA ASN A 32 2.89 -21.43 -6.11
C ASN A 32 3.52 -22.83 -6.17
N GLN A 33 3.72 -23.40 -7.36
CA GLN A 33 4.23 -24.76 -7.53
C GLN A 33 5.60 -24.96 -6.87
N GLY A 34 6.53 -24.01 -7.05
CA GLY A 34 7.86 -24.08 -6.46
C GLY A 34 7.84 -24.07 -4.92
N PHE A 35 6.97 -23.27 -4.32
CA PHE A 35 6.82 -23.23 -2.86
C PHE A 35 6.22 -24.53 -2.32
N ILE A 36 5.16 -25.04 -2.96
CA ILE A 36 4.51 -26.30 -2.57
C ILE A 36 5.48 -27.48 -2.71
N THR A 37 6.22 -27.55 -3.82
CA THR A 37 7.26 -28.57 -4.03
C THR A 37 8.33 -28.50 -2.94
N SER A 38 8.78 -27.31 -2.54
CA SER A 38 9.75 -27.14 -1.47
C SER A 38 9.23 -27.65 -0.11
N LEU A 39 7.95 -27.47 0.20
CA LEU A 39 7.34 -28.04 1.42
C LEU A 39 7.33 -29.56 1.38
N CYS A 40 6.96 -30.16 0.25
CA CYS A 40 6.96 -31.60 0.06
C CYS A 40 8.39 -32.18 0.16
N ASP A 41 9.36 -31.57 -0.50
CA ASP A 41 10.76 -31.99 -0.50
C ASP A 41 11.40 -31.91 0.90
N CYS A 42 11.00 -30.94 1.70
CA CYS A 42 11.45 -30.84 3.09
C CYS A 42 11.09 -32.10 3.89
N VAL A 43 9.87 -32.59 3.73
CA VAL A 43 9.39 -33.80 4.44
C VAL A 43 9.90 -35.07 3.78
N LEU A 44 9.70 -35.22 2.45
CA LEU A 44 9.90 -36.51 1.76
C LEU A 44 11.35 -36.77 1.40
N LYS A 45 12.13 -35.76 1.03
CA LYS A 45 13.54 -35.92 0.65
C LYS A 45 14.51 -35.61 1.78
N SER A 46 14.23 -34.57 2.57
CA SER A 46 15.14 -34.13 3.64
C SER A 46 14.82 -34.76 4.99
N ASN A 47 13.73 -35.50 5.12
CA ASN A 47 13.24 -36.12 6.35
C ASN A 47 13.17 -35.13 7.53
N LYS A 48 12.70 -33.91 7.27
CA LYS A 48 12.58 -32.83 8.27
C LYS A 48 11.11 -32.51 8.49
N ALA A 49 10.71 -32.42 9.76
CA ALA A 49 9.36 -31.97 10.11
C ALA A 49 9.14 -30.52 9.68
N LEU A 50 7.93 -30.21 9.19
CA LEU A 50 7.50 -28.84 8.92
C LEU A 50 7.29 -28.09 10.21
N SER A 51 7.70 -26.83 10.26
CA SER A 51 7.33 -25.89 11.32
C SER A 51 5.80 -25.67 11.31
N GLU A 52 5.24 -25.18 12.42
CA GLU A 52 3.80 -24.86 12.51
C GLU A 52 3.31 -23.98 11.36
N LYS A 53 4.10 -22.98 11.00
CA LYS A 53 3.80 -22.06 9.90
C LYS A 53 3.82 -22.74 8.53
N GLN A 54 4.76 -23.64 8.29
CA GLN A 54 4.86 -24.45 7.07
C GLN A 54 3.72 -25.47 6.99
N LEU A 55 3.39 -26.12 8.13
CA LEU A 55 2.28 -27.06 8.22
C LEU A 55 0.92 -26.39 7.97
N TYR A 56 0.71 -25.17 8.47
CA TYR A 56 -0.47 -24.37 8.16
C TYR A 56 -0.63 -24.17 6.64
N TRP A 57 0.44 -23.76 5.96
CA TRP A 57 0.39 -23.56 4.51
C TRP A 57 0.21 -24.87 3.74
N ALA A 58 0.86 -25.94 4.15
CA ALA A 58 0.68 -27.24 3.54
C ALA A 58 -0.78 -27.74 3.61
N LYS A 59 -1.42 -27.64 4.78
CA LYS A 59 -2.84 -27.98 4.97
C LYS A 59 -3.76 -27.12 4.12
N LYS A 60 -3.50 -25.80 4.07
CA LYS A 60 -4.28 -24.86 3.28
C LYS A 60 -4.22 -25.18 1.79
N TYR A 61 -3.03 -25.38 1.23
CA TYR A 61 -2.89 -25.75 -0.18
C TYR A 61 -3.48 -27.12 -0.48
N HIS A 62 -3.34 -28.09 0.41
CA HIS A 62 -3.95 -29.40 0.25
C HIS A 62 -5.47 -29.29 0.11
N GLN A 63 -6.12 -28.55 1.01
CA GLN A 63 -7.57 -28.34 0.96
C GLN A 63 -8.01 -27.61 -0.31
N GLU A 64 -7.33 -26.52 -0.69
CA GLU A 64 -7.66 -25.73 -1.88
C GLU A 64 -7.50 -26.58 -3.18
N LEU A 65 -6.40 -27.32 -3.29
CA LEU A 65 -6.10 -28.06 -4.49
C LEU A 65 -6.91 -29.38 -4.61
N SER A 66 -7.31 -30.01 -3.50
CA SER A 66 -8.21 -31.15 -3.51
C SER A 66 -9.57 -30.78 -4.12
N VAL A 67 -10.12 -29.65 -3.73
CA VAL A 67 -11.38 -29.12 -4.31
C VAL A 67 -11.23 -28.85 -5.81
N ILE A 68 -10.09 -28.29 -6.24
CA ILE A 68 -9.82 -28.03 -7.66
C ILE A 68 -9.73 -29.35 -8.45
N LYS A 69 -9.08 -30.37 -7.91
CA LYS A 69 -8.97 -31.69 -8.53
C LYS A 69 -10.31 -32.39 -8.69
N GLU A 70 -11.16 -32.34 -7.65
CA GLU A 70 -12.46 -33.01 -7.63
C GLU A 70 -13.51 -32.32 -8.52
N THR A 71 -13.52 -31.01 -8.56
CA THR A 71 -14.54 -30.24 -9.27
C THR A 71 -14.16 -29.92 -10.71
N GLY A 72 -12.91 -30.14 -11.12
CA GLY A 72 -12.40 -29.75 -12.45
C GLY A 72 -12.50 -28.23 -12.69
N LYS A 73 -12.97 -27.51 -11.72
CA LYS A 73 -13.15 -26.06 -11.72
C LYS A 73 -12.22 -25.49 -10.66
N ALA A 74 -11.19 -24.76 -11.11
CA ALA A 74 -10.51 -23.90 -10.19
C ALA A 74 -11.58 -23.06 -9.48
N ALA A 75 -11.76 -23.24 -8.17
CA ALA A 75 -12.65 -22.40 -7.35
C ALA A 75 -12.27 -20.92 -7.42
N SER A 76 -11.22 -20.61 -8.20
CA SER A 76 -10.70 -19.28 -8.51
C SER A 76 -11.35 -18.61 -9.71
N SER A 77 -12.20 -19.27 -10.53
CA SER A 77 -12.67 -18.61 -11.76
C SER A 77 -13.76 -17.57 -11.54
N GLN A 78 -14.55 -17.64 -10.49
CA GLN A 78 -15.53 -16.58 -10.18
C GLN A 78 -14.95 -15.51 -9.24
N ALA A 79 -14.15 -15.87 -8.24
CA ALA A 79 -13.41 -14.89 -7.44
C ALA A 79 -12.24 -14.28 -8.22
N ALA A 80 -11.58 -15.04 -9.11
CA ALA A 80 -10.52 -14.54 -9.97
C ALA A 80 -11.04 -13.66 -11.09
N SER A 81 -12.19 -13.94 -11.71
CA SER A 81 -12.76 -13.05 -12.72
C SER A 81 -13.23 -11.72 -12.12
N SER A 82 -13.83 -11.74 -10.93
CA SER A 82 -14.16 -10.51 -10.20
C SER A 82 -12.91 -9.78 -9.71
N GLN A 83 -11.90 -10.49 -9.19
CA GLN A 83 -10.64 -9.88 -8.79
C GLN A 83 -9.81 -9.39 -9.98
N THR A 84 -9.82 -10.10 -11.10
CA THR A 84 -9.12 -9.69 -12.33
C THR A 84 -9.82 -8.50 -12.96
N ALA A 85 -11.14 -8.43 -12.95
CA ALA A 85 -11.90 -7.26 -13.41
C ALA A 85 -11.69 -6.05 -12.48
N ILE A 86 -11.71 -6.25 -11.17
CA ILE A 86 -11.40 -5.21 -10.18
C ILE A 86 -9.93 -4.78 -10.29
N GLN A 87 -8.99 -5.68 -10.47
CA GLN A 87 -7.58 -5.34 -10.68
C GLN A 87 -7.35 -4.62 -12.01
N ALA A 88 -8.00 -5.04 -13.08
CA ALA A 88 -7.93 -4.34 -14.37
C ALA A 88 -8.54 -2.94 -14.29
N ALA A 89 -9.70 -2.79 -13.65
CA ALA A 89 -10.32 -1.50 -13.39
C ALA A 89 -9.44 -0.62 -12.50
N THR A 90 -8.84 -1.18 -11.45
CA THR A 90 -7.91 -0.49 -10.56
C THR A 90 -6.65 -0.02 -11.28
N LEU A 91 -6.06 -0.86 -12.15
CA LEU A 91 -4.89 -0.52 -12.95
C LEU A 91 -5.19 0.52 -14.04
N ALA A 92 -6.46 0.65 -14.46
CA ALA A 92 -6.90 1.68 -15.36
C ALA A 92 -7.14 3.03 -14.68
N MET A 93 -7.18 3.06 -13.32
CA MET A 93 -7.33 4.32 -12.58
C MET A 93 -6.06 5.15 -12.68
N THR A 94 -6.25 6.43 -12.95
CA THR A 94 -5.16 7.41 -13.02
C THR A 94 -5.42 8.55 -12.05
N PHE A 95 -4.35 9.14 -11.54
CA PHE A 95 -4.34 10.22 -10.56
C PHE A 95 -3.48 11.39 -11.08
N PRO A 96 -3.92 12.03 -12.19
CA PRO A 96 -3.12 13.04 -12.88
C PRO A 96 -2.90 14.32 -12.07
N LYS A 97 -3.86 14.75 -11.26
CA LYS A 97 -3.70 15.96 -10.44
C LYS A 97 -2.68 15.75 -9.31
N LEU A 98 -2.73 14.59 -8.66
CA LEU A 98 -1.71 14.20 -7.69
C LEU A 98 -0.32 14.15 -8.34
N ALA A 99 -0.21 13.51 -9.50
CA ALA A 99 1.05 13.42 -10.23
C ALA A 99 1.58 14.81 -10.62
N ALA A 100 0.72 15.68 -11.15
CA ALA A 100 1.07 17.05 -11.52
C ALA A 100 1.57 17.85 -10.31
N LEU A 101 0.96 17.70 -9.15
CA LEU A 101 1.40 18.35 -7.93
C LEU A 101 2.82 17.91 -7.53
N PHE A 102 3.13 16.60 -7.61
CA PHE A 102 4.48 16.09 -7.37
C PHE A 102 5.48 16.54 -8.42
N ALA A 103 5.09 16.55 -9.71
CA ALA A 103 5.95 17.04 -10.79
C ALA A 103 6.34 18.51 -10.56
N THR A 104 5.37 19.36 -10.18
CA THR A 104 5.62 20.76 -9.84
C THR A 104 6.65 20.90 -8.72
N ALA A 105 6.56 20.11 -7.65
CA ALA A 105 7.51 20.16 -6.55
C ALA A 105 8.92 19.69 -6.96
N LEU A 106 9.00 18.67 -7.83
CA LEU A 106 10.28 18.22 -8.40
C LEU A 106 10.91 19.30 -9.30
N ASP A 107 10.12 19.94 -10.15
CA ASP A 107 10.58 21.03 -11.03
C ASP A 107 11.08 22.26 -10.23
N LYS A 108 10.52 22.49 -9.04
CA LYS A 108 11.00 23.49 -8.07
C LYS A 108 12.24 23.04 -7.27
N GLY A 109 12.81 21.88 -7.60
CA GLY A 109 14.06 21.37 -7.01
C GLY A 109 13.88 20.61 -5.70
N LEU A 110 12.67 20.25 -5.30
CA LEU A 110 12.45 19.43 -4.10
C LEU A 110 12.79 17.96 -4.40
N ALA A 111 13.93 17.47 -3.88
CA ALA A 111 14.42 16.12 -4.20
C ALA A 111 13.51 14.98 -3.67
N TYR A 112 12.82 15.20 -2.56
CA TYR A 112 11.99 14.20 -1.88
C TYR A 112 10.64 14.78 -1.48
N PRO A 113 9.79 15.16 -2.46
CA PRO A 113 8.47 15.68 -2.15
C PRO A 113 7.62 14.65 -1.40
N LYS A 114 6.95 15.10 -0.36
CA LYS A 114 6.09 14.29 0.49
C LYS A 114 4.84 15.07 0.87
N ILE A 115 3.68 14.43 0.83
CA ILE A 115 2.42 14.99 1.31
C ILE A 115 1.82 14.02 2.33
N THR A 116 1.36 14.55 3.45
CA THR A 116 0.59 13.80 4.44
C THR A 116 -0.87 14.24 4.37
N TYR A 117 -1.76 13.29 4.11
CA TYR A 117 -3.20 13.46 4.17
C TYR A 117 -3.71 12.79 5.43
N ASP A 118 -4.17 13.58 6.37
CA ASP A 118 -4.83 13.14 7.60
C ASP A 118 -6.31 13.50 7.47
N LEU A 119 -7.10 12.59 6.95
CA LEU A 119 -8.50 12.78 6.65
C LEU A 119 -9.34 11.95 7.63
N PRO A 120 -10.60 12.30 7.90
CA PRO A 120 -11.46 11.54 8.81
C PRO A 120 -11.58 10.05 8.46
N THR A 121 -11.45 9.71 7.18
CA THR A 121 -11.59 8.36 6.67
C THR A 121 -10.28 7.59 6.56
N CYS A 122 -9.14 8.30 6.48
CA CYS A 122 -7.84 7.66 6.30
C CYS A 122 -6.65 8.61 6.54
N ARG A 123 -5.54 8.05 6.98
CA ARG A 123 -4.25 8.75 7.03
C ARG A 123 -3.31 8.14 6.01
N LEU A 124 -2.94 8.92 5.01
CA LEU A 124 -2.06 8.52 3.92
C LEU A 124 -0.83 9.41 3.84
N VAL A 125 0.32 8.83 3.57
CA VAL A 125 1.53 9.55 3.22
C VAL A 125 1.91 9.19 1.80
N LEU A 126 1.93 10.18 0.92
CA LEU A 126 2.45 10.07 -0.44
C LEU A 126 3.86 10.63 -0.45
N ALA A 127 4.84 9.86 -0.90
CA ALA A 127 6.24 10.29 -0.92
C ALA A 127 6.91 9.85 -2.22
N TYR A 128 7.60 10.77 -2.87
CA TYR A 128 8.38 10.45 -4.06
C TYR A 128 9.62 9.62 -3.68
N SER A 129 9.89 8.61 -4.49
CA SER A 129 11.07 7.76 -4.38
C SER A 129 11.91 7.91 -5.66
N PRO A 130 13.08 8.58 -5.60
CA PRO A 130 13.96 8.74 -6.76
C PRO A 130 14.43 7.41 -7.34
N SER A 131 14.71 6.42 -6.48
CA SER A 131 15.20 5.09 -6.90
C SER A 131 14.22 4.34 -7.80
N TYR A 132 12.92 4.63 -7.68
CA TYR A 132 11.87 3.98 -8.47
C TYR A 132 11.15 4.95 -9.39
N ALA A 133 11.53 6.22 -9.41
CA ALA A 133 10.85 7.30 -10.13
C ALA A 133 9.32 7.25 -9.96
N SER A 134 8.85 7.06 -8.74
CA SER A 134 7.44 6.80 -8.43
C SER A 134 7.03 7.44 -7.11
N ILE A 135 5.74 7.64 -6.93
CA ILE A 135 5.12 8.16 -5.71
C ILE A 135 4.65 6.97 -4.88
N ALA A 136 5.36 6.64 -3.81
CA ALA A 136 4.99 5.59 -2.88
C ALA A 136 3.82 6.05 -2.01
N ILE A 137 2.82 5.18 -1.83
CA ILE A 137 1.66 5.42 -0.97
C ILE A 137 1.84 4.57 0.30
N ARG A 138 1.73 5.23 1.45
CA ARG A 138 1.98 4.61 2.76
C ARG A 138 0.82 4.84 3.71
N VAL A 139 0.57 3.84 4.56
CA VAL A 139 -0.27 3.92 5.76
C VAL A 139 0.63 3.63 6.96
N GLY A 140 0.83 4.63 7.82
CA GLY A 140 1.87 4.56 8.84
C GLY A 140 3.26 4.32 8.22
N ASN A 141 3.97 3.31 8.71
CA ASN A 141 5.30 2.95 8.21
C ASN A 141 5.26 1.94 7.04
N ARG A 142 4.07 1.47 6.64
CA ARG A 142 3.94 0.43 5.62
C ARG A 142 3.62 1.04 4.25
N SER A 143 4.41 0.72 3.24
CA SER A 143 4.07 1.01 1.85
C SER A 143 3.00 0.03 1.37
N ILE A 144 1.97 0.53 0.70
CA ILE A 144 0.78 -0.23 0.28
C ILE A 144 0.52 -0.18 -1.22
N GLY A 145 1.24 0.66 -1.94
CA GLY A 145 1.13 0.83 -3.38
C GLY A 145 2.02 1.96 -3.88
N ALA A 146 2.01 2.18 -5.18
CA ALA A 146 2.73 3.28 -5.81
C ALA A 146 2.01 3.80 -7.06
N LEU A 147 2.23 5.09 -7.37
CA LEU A 147 1.84 5.73 -8.63
C LEU A 147 3.09 6.09 -9.42
N ALA A 148 3.01 5.98 -10.72
CA ALA A 148 4.01 6.57 -11.61
C ALA A 148 3.83 8.11 -11.66
N LEU A 149 4.84 8.84 -12.13
CA LEU A 149 4.78 10.31 -12.25
C LEU A 149 3.76 10.82 -13.28
N ASN A 150 3.22 9.95 -14.12
CA ASN A 150 2.09 10.27 -15.00
C ASN A 150 0.72 10.01 -14.33
N GLY A 151 0.70 9.65 -13.05
CA GLY A 151 -0.50 9.37 -12.29
C GLY A 151 -1.04 7.94 -12.44
N ALA A 152 -0.46 7.11 -13.29
CA ALA A 152 -0.91 5.74 -13.45
C ALA A 152 -0.56 4.87 -12.21
N MET A 153 -1.45 3.94 -11.87
CA MET A 153 -1.18 2.93 -10.84
C MET A 153 0.01 2.05 -11.24
N SER A 154 0.92 1.81 -10.32
CA SER A 154 2.04 0.90 -10.56
C SER A 154 1.55 -0.53 -10.79
N LYS A 155 1.92 -1.13 -11.93
CA LYS A 155 1.60 -2.52 -12.26
C LYS A 155 2.28 -3.52 -11.30
N ASN A 156 3.50 -3.19 -10.88
CA ASN A 156 4.30 -4.06 -10.00
C ASN A 156 3.89 -3.95 -8.53
N TYR A 157 3.31 -2.82 -8.15
CA TYR A 157 2.92 -2.54 -6.78
C TYR A 157 1.56 -1.81 -6.71
N PRO A 158 0.47 -2.46 -7.13
CA PRO A 158 -0.86 -1.86 -7.15
C PRO A 158 -1.46 -1.79 -5.75
N ILE A 159 -2.30 -0.78 -5.52
CA ILE A 159 -3.09 -0.69 -4.30
C ILE A 159 -4.23 -1.71 -4.38
N LYS A 160 -4.37 -2.54 -3.35
CA LYS A 160 -5.39 -3.61 -3.29
C LYS A 160 -6.55 -3.28 -2.34
N ASP A 161 -6.34 -2.31 -1.44
CA ASP A 161 -7.35 -1.93 -0.45
C ASP A 161 -8.34 -0.93 -1.05
N ALA A 162 -9.60 -1.34 -1.15
CA ALA A 162 -10.68 -0.54 -1.72
C ALA A 162 -10.95 0.76 -0.93
N LYS A 163 -10.74 0.75 0.40
CA LYS A 163 -10.90 1.95 1.23
C LYS A 163 -9.83 2.98 0.89
N ILE A 164 -8.60 2.53 0.71
CA ILE A 164 -7.48 3.39 0.33
C ILE A 164 -7.68 3.95 -1.09
N LEU A 165 -8.16 3.12 -2.02
CA LEU A 165 -8.51 3.59 -3.36
C LEU A 165 -9.60 4.66 -3.33
N ALA A 166 -10.65 4.46 -2.56
CA ALA A 166 -11.70 5.46 -2.39
C ALA A 166 -11.15 6.78 -1.82
N CYS A 167 -10.26 6.71 -0.82
CA CYS A 167 -9.55 7.86 -0.29
C CYS A 167 -8.74 8.61 -1.37
N LEU A 168 -7.99 7.89 -2.18
CA LEU A 168 -7.19 8.50 -3.27
C LEU A 168 -8.07 9.16 -4.33
N VAL A 169 -9.21 8.57 -4.65
CA VAL A 169 -10.19 9.15 -5.57
C VAL A 169 -10.74 10.47 -5.02
N GLU A 170 -11.03 10.54 -3.72
CA GLU A 170 -11.45 11.78 -3.07
C GLU A 170 -10.35 12.84 -3.08
N ILE A 171 -9.12 12.45 -2.74
CA ILE A 171 -7.95 13.34 -2.79
C ILE A 171 -7.71 13.86 -4.21
N GLU A 172 -7.84 13.01 -5.23
CA GLU A 172 -7.63 13.36 -6.64
C GLU A 172 -8.61 14.44 -7.15
N LYS A 173 -9.79 14.55 -6.56
CA LYS A 173 -10.75 15.62 -6.94
C LYS A 173 -10.11 17.00 -6.78
N ASP A 174 -9.44 17.22 -5.64
CA ASP A 174 -8.67 18.44 -5.33
C ASP A 174 -7.56 18.11 -4.31
N PRO A 175 -6.37 17.71 -4.78
CA PRO A 175 -5.27 17.31 -3.89
C PRO A 175 -4.79 18.45 -2.97
N VAL A 176 -4.84 19.68 -3.45
CA VAL A 176 -4.41 20.84 -2.68
C VAL A 176 -5.39 21.13 -1.56
N LYS A 177 -6.70 21.12 -1.84
CA LYS A 177 -7.74 21.31 -0.83
C LYS A 177 -7.68 20.21 0.25
N ALA A 178 -7.50 18.96 -0.15
CA ALA A 178 -7.34 17.85 0.78
C ALA A 178 -6.09 18.02 1.67
N ALA A 179 -4.97 18.48 1.10
CA ALA A 179 -3.74 18.77 1.84
C ALA A 179 -3.93 19.94 2.84
N LYS A 180 -4.58 21.03 2.41
CA LYS A 180 -4.93 22.14 3.30
C LYS A 180 -5.79 21.70 4.48
N LEU A 181 -6.81 20.90 4.22
CA LEU A 181 -7.69 20.37 5.27
C LEU A 181 -6.91 19.52 6.28
N SER A 182 -6.04 18.64 5.80
CA SER A 182 -5.16 17.83 6.64
C SER A 182 -4.25 18.69 7.52
N GLY A 183 -3.62 19.72 6.96
CA GLY A 183 -2.76 20.63 7.71
C GLY A 183 -3.52 21.41 8.82
N LYS A 184 -4.73 21.88 8.50
CA LYS A 184 -5.60 22.56 9.47
C LYS A 184 -6.02 21.64 10.62
N GLN A 185 -6.44 20.41 10.31
CA GLN A 185 -6.91 19.46 11.33
C GLN A 185 -5.81 19.03 12.31
N THR A 186 -4.56 19.00 11.85
CA THR A 186 -3.44 18.51 12.64
C THR A 186 -2.58 19.61 13.23
N ASN A 187 -2.79 20.87 12.86
CA ASN A 187 -1.90 22.00 13.13
C ASN A 187 -0.44 21.74 12.69
N HIS A 188 -0.25 20.83 11.73
CA HIS A 188 1.06 20.51 11.16
C HIS A 188 1.04 20.69 9.64
N CYS A 189 2.12 21.21 9.10
CA CYS A 189 2.27 21.36 7.66
C CYS A 189 2.11 20.00 6.95
N CYS A 190 1.15 19.91 6.02
CA CYS A 190 0.88 18.69 5.28
C CYS A 190 2.06 18.20 4.42
N PHE A 191 3.05 19.07 4.14
CA PHE A 191 4.24 18.75 3.34
C PHE A 191 5.45 18.38 4.18
N CYS A 192 5.86 19.23 5.13
CA CYS A 192 7.08 19.03 5.92
C CYS A 192 6.82 18.52 7.33
N SER A 193 5.57 18.43 7.76
CA SER A 193 5.14 17.98 9.08
C SER A 193 5.64 18.84 10.26
N ARG A 194 6.07 20.09 9.99
CA ARG A 194 6.38 21.06 11.05
C ARG A 194 5.09 21.61 11.62
N GLU A 195 5.09 21.89 12.91
CA GLU A 195 3.99 22.58 13.59
C GLU A 195 3.75 23.96 12.97
N LEU A 196 2.48 24.34 12.81
CA LEU A 196 2.04 25.60 12.26
C LEU A 196 1.63 26.51 13.40
N THR A 197 2.46 27.51 13.69
CA THR A 197 2.26 28.47 14.79
C THR A 197 1.80 29.86 14.32
N ASP A 198 2.00 30.16 13.04
CA ASP A 198 1.54 31.41 12.43
C ASP A 198 0.11 31.25 11.91
N ALA A 199 -0.77 32.20 12.18
CA ALA A 199 -2.19 32.18 11.82
C ALA A 199 -2.42 31.91 10.32
N ARG A 200 -1.61 32.50 9.43
CA ARG A 200 -1.69 32.27 7.98
C ARG A 200 -1.33 30.81 7.64
N SER A 201 -0.28 30.30 8.26
CA SER A 201 0.16 28.92 8.04
C SER A 201 -0.92 27.91 8.48
N VAL A 202 -1.60 28.17 9.59
CA VAL A 202 -2.74 27.36 10.07
C VAL A 202 -3.89 27.42 9.08
N ILE A 203 -4.27 28.62 8.61
CA ILE A 203 -5.35 28.79 7.63
C ILE A 203 -5.05 28.08 6.31
N HIS A 204 -3.81 28.14 5.84
CA HIS A 204 -3.40 27.47 4.61
C HIS A 204 -3.15 25.96 4.79
N GLY A 205 -2.86 25.50 6.02
CA GLY A 205 -2.46 24.11 6.29
C GLY A 205 -1.02 23.81 5.87
N TYR A 206 -0.23 24.85 5.53
CA TYR A 206 1.19 24.75 5.18
C TYR A 206 1.89 26.11 5.36
N GLY A 207 3.21 26.09 5.52
CA GLY A 207 4.00 27.31 5.67
C GLY A 207 4.48 27.89 4.33
N PRO A 208 5.04 29.13 4.33
CA PRO A 208 5.44 29.88 3.13
C PRO A 208 6.50 29.14 2.29
N ILE A 209 7.50 28.53 2.90
CA ILE A 209 8.54 27.78 2.20
C ILE A 209 7.93 26.58 1.45
N CYS A 210 6.99 25.89 2.07
CA CYS A 210 6.29 24.80 1.40
C CYS A 210 5.38 25.32 0.28
N ALA A 211 4.72 26.45 0.46
CA ALA A 211 3.94 27.09 -0.61
C ALA A 211 4.79 27.36 -1.85
N GLU A 212 6.00 27.91 -1.69
CA GLU A 212 6.95 28.16 -2.78
C GLU A 212 7.38 26.87 -3.49
N HIS A 213 7.82 25.85 -2.75
CA HIS A 213 8.24 24.57 -3.32
C HIS A 213 7.14 23.83 -4.07
N TRP A 214 5.91 23.95 -3.62
CA TRP A 214 4.75 23.28 -4.23
C TRP A 214 3.96 24.19 -5.19
N ASN A 215 4.47 25.42 -5.42
CA ASN A 215 3.83 26.43 -6.25
C ASN A 215 2.37 26.68 -5.88
N LEU A 216 2.13 26.81 -4.58
CA LEU A 216 0.80 27.02 -4.00
C LEU A 216 0.58 28.50 -3.66
N PRO A 217 -0.67 28.97 -3.67
CA PRO A 217 -1.00 30.32 -3.27
C PRO A 217 -0.54 30.61 -1.83
N TRP A 218 0.11 31.73 -1.66
CA TRP A 218 0.48 32.29 -0.38
C TRP A 218 0.04 33.74 -0.33
N ASP A 219 -1.28 33.94 -0.44
CA ASP A 219 -1.87 35.26 -0.49
C ASP A 219 -1.96 35.89 0.91
N ASP A 220 -1.93 37.21 0.99
CA ASP A 220 -2.20 37.94 2.22
C ASP A 220 -3.66 37.72 2.61
N LEU A 221 -3.86 37.17 3.80
CA LEU A 221 -5.19 36.97 4.35
C LEU A 221 -5.85 38.35 4.63
N THR A 222 -7.13 38.46 4.33
CA THR A 222 -7.91 39.61 4.74
C THR A 222 -8.02 39.63 6.27
N LYS A 223 -8.19 40.81 6.84
CA LYS A 223 -8.36 40.98 8.31
C LYS A 223 -9.51 40.12 8.85
N GLU A 224 -10.56 39.92 8.08
CA GLU A 224 -11.72 39.08 8.40
C GLU A 224 -11.36 37.58 8.51
N GLN A 225 -10.51 37.09 7.60
CA GLN A 225 -10.02 35.68 7.63
C GLN A 225 -9.09 35.43 8.81
N MET A 226 -8.28 36.44 9.22
CA MET A 226 -7.45 36.32 10.41
C MET A 226 -8.27 36.33 11.69
N THR A 227 -9.35 37.13 11.75
CA THR A 227 -10.20 37.26 12.94
C THR A 227 -11.01 35.98 13.20
N SER A 228 -11.45 35.27 12.15
CA SER A 228 -12.23 34.02 12.29
C SER A 228 -11.44 32.90 12.96
N VAL A 229 -10.12 32.82 12.74
CA VAL A 229 -9.26 31.81 13.37
C VAL A 229 -9.03 32.06 14.85
N ILE A 230 -8.90 33.35 15.23
CA ILE A 230 -8.68 33.73 16.64
C ILE A 230 -9.93 33.40 17.49
N VAL A 231 -11.12 33.48 16.92
CA VAL A 231 -12.38 33.17 17.60
C VAL A 231 -12.61 31.66 17.78
N GLU A 232 -12.16 30.81 16.85
CA GLU A 232 -12.26 29.37 16.97
C GLU A 232 -11.28 28.75 18.00
N GLU A 233 -10.15 29.40 18.29
CA GLU A 233 -9.20 28.99 19.33
C GLU A 233 -9.61 29.35 20.77
N GLN A 234 -10.68 30.17 20.95
CA GLN A 234 -11.15 30.62 22.27
C GLN A 234 -12.46 29.96 22.74
N LEU A 235 -12.99 28.99 22.01
CA LEU A 235 -14.17 28.17 22.34
C LEU A 235 -13.80 26.72 22.59
#